data_8e60b715c92cf61d4ee92088e1a1a6fc
#
_entry.id   8e60b715c92cf61d4ee92088e1a1a6fc
#
_cell.length_a   1.000
_cell.length_b   1.000
_cell.length_c   1.000
_cell.angle_alpha   90.00
_cell.angle_beta   90.00
_cell.angle_gamma   90.00
#
_symmetry.space_group_name_H-M   'P 1'
#
loop_
_entity.id
_entity.type
_entity.pdbx_description
1 polymer ?
#
loop_
_entity_poly.entity_id
_entity_poly.type
_entity_poly.pdbx_seq_one_letter_code
_entity_poly.pdbx_strand_id
1 'polypeptide(L)'
;STFFDENDADASEFVQGFKAYLNGDAEALKLNGNNDTVAAVSALGYDAYMAIIEALKNVSGDITGEAVRDALASVSFDGVTGSISFDENGDANKDMAYIKKAADGAFEFVKTQSVEG
;
A
#
# COMPACT_ATOMS: atom_id res chain seq x y z
N SER A 1 7.06 -3.63 -13.04
CA SER A 1 5.91 -4.09 -12.23
C SER A 1 5.80 -3.29 -10.95
N THR A 2 4.62 -3.28 -10.38
CA THR A 2 4.30 -2.65 -9.09
C THR A 2 3.16 -3.43 -8.43
N PHE A 3 2.87 -3.16 -7.16
CA PHE A 3 1.73 -3.76 -6.44
C PHE A 3 0.53 -2.82 -6.32
N PHE A 4 0.46 -1.77 -7.14
CA PHE A 4 -0.61 -0.77 -7.08
C PHE A 4 -0.88 -0.13 -8.44
N ASP A 5 -2.14 0.17 -8.71
CA ASP A 5 -2.58 1.03 -9.81
C ASP A 5 -3.61 2.05 -9.29
N GLU A 6 -3.39 3.34 -9.53
CA GLU A 6 -4.29 4.40 -9.05
C GLU A 6 -5.68 4.39 -9.74
N ASN A 7 -5.82 3.62 -10.81
CA ASN A 7 -7.09 3.45 -11.52
C ASN A 7 -7.84 2.18 -11.07
N ASP A 8 -7.30 1.43 -10.11
CA ASP A 8 -7.97 0.27 -9.54
C ASP A 8 -9.20 0.74 -8.74
N ALA A 9 -10.36 0.14 -9.03
CA ALA A 9 -11.62 0.48 -8.37
C ALA A 9 -11.57 0.19 -6.86
N ASP A 10 -10.88 -0.87 -6.46
CA ASP A 10 -10.76 -1.28 -5.05
C ASP A 10 -9.90 -0.31 -4.22
N ALA A 11 -8.99 0.43 -4.87
CA ALA A 11 -8.18 1.48 -4.25
C ALA A 11 -8.81 2.89 -4.31
N SER A 12 -9.99 3.05 -4.91
CA SER A 12 -10.55 4.35 -5.29
C SER A 12 -10.74 5.30 -4.11
N GLU A 13 -11.16 4.82 -2.95
CA GLU A 13 -11.35 5.66 -1.75
C GLU A 13 -10.02 6.22 -1.25
N PHE A 14 -8.98 5.39 -1.16
CA PHE A 14 -7.63 5.82 -0.80
C PHE A 14 -7.09 6.85 -1.80
N VAL A 15 -7.21 6.57 -3.10
CA VAL A 15 -6.74 7.46 -4.18
C VAL A 15 -7.40 8.83 -4.10
N GLN A 16 -8.73 8.88 -3.95
CA GLN A 16 -9.47 10.14 -3.82
C GLN A 16 -9.06 10.93 -2.59
N GLY A 17 -8.94 10.27 -1.43
CA GLY A 17 -8.50 10.89 -0.19
C GLY A 17 -7.08 11.45 -0.27
N PHE A 18 -6.15 10.67 -0.86
CA PHE A 18 -4.77 11.10 -1.03
C PHE A 18 -4.64 12.30 -1.99
N LYS A 19 -5.35 12.27 -3.13
CA LYS A 19 -5.39 13.40 -4.08
C LYS A 19 -6.02 14.64 -3.46
N ALA A 20 -7.09 14.48 -2.67
CA ALA A 20 -7.70 15.60 -1.95
C ALA A 20 -6.73 16.24 -0.94
N TYR A 21 -5.97 15.42 -0.21
CA TYR A 21 -4.92 15.91 0.68
C TYR A 21 -3.84 16.69 -0.07
N LEU A 22 -3.29 16.13 -1.15
CA LEU A 22 -2.26 16.80 -1.95
C LEU A 22 -2.75 18.13 -2.53
N ASN A 23 -3.96 18.16 -3.07
CA ASN A 23 -4.54 19.37 -3.67
C ASN A 23 -4.98 20.40 -2.63
N GLY A 24 -5.13 20.01 -1.36
CA GLY A 24 -5.44 20.90 -0.24
C GLY A 24 -4.21 21.53 0.41
N ASP A 25 -3.00 21.06 0.12
CA ASP A 25 -1.75 21.53 0.71
C ASP A 25 -0.68 21.75 -0.36
N ALA A 26 -0.35 23.01 -0.62
CA ALA A 26 0.60 23.39 -1.66
C ALA A 26 2.03 22.85 -1.41
N GLU A 27 2.42 22.67 -0.13
CA GLU A 27 3.73 22.11 0.22
C GLU A 27 3.75 20.60 -0.03
N ALA A 28 2.69 19.88 0.36
CA ALA A 28 2.52 18.46 0.08
C ALA A 28 2.53 18.20 -1.43
N LEU A 29 1.79 18.99 -2.21
CA LEU A 29 1.76 18.88 -3.66
C LEU A 29 3.14 19.12 -4.28
N LYS A 30 3.88 20.12 -3.79
CA LYS A 30 5.25 20.40 -4.24
C LYS A 30 6.19 19.22 -3.94
N LEU A 31 6.09 18.62 -2.76
CA LEU A 31 6.88 17.43 -2.39
C LEU A 31 6.53 16.21 -3.24
N ASN A 32 5.30 16.14 -3.76
CA ASN A 32 4.85 15.11 -4.71
C ASN A 32 5.14 15.47 -6.19
N GLY A 33 6.11 16.33 -6.45
CA GLY A 33 6.52 16.71 -7.80
C GLY A 33 5.57 17.68 -8.52
N ASN A 34 4.79 18.47 -7.79
CA ASN A 34 3.76 19.39 -8.29
C ASN A 34 2.65 18.70 -9.10
N ASN A 35 2.34 17.48 -8.78
CA ASN A 35 1.21 16.74 -9.36
C ASN A 35 0.56 15.87 -8.29
N ASP A 36 -0.63 15.37 -8.55
CA ASP A 36 -1.40 14.55 -7.60
C ASP A 36 -1.38 13.05 -7.93
N THR A 37 -0.43 12.60 -8.71
CA THR A 37 -0.23 11.18 -9.01
C THR A 37 0.04 10.40 -7.72
N VAL A 38 -0.68 9.32 -7.54
CA VAL A 38 -0.49 8.43 -6.39
C VAL A 38 0.53 7.35 -6.75
N ALA A 39 1.74 7.49 -6.20
CA ALA A 39 2.78 6.51 -6.42
C ALA A 39 2.51 5.20 -5.64
N ALA A 40 2.97 4.06 -6.20
CA ALA A 40 2.84 2.77 -5.54
C ALA A 40 3.46 2.74 -4.13
N VAL A 41 4.56 3.45 -3.92
CA VAL A 41 5.20 3.56 -2.59
C VAL A 41 4.32 4.27 -1.56
N SER A 42 3.47 5.20 -1.98
CA SER A 42 2.51 5.87 -1.09
C SER A 42 1.43 4.89 -0.63
N ALA A 43 0.92 4.08 -1.54
CA ALA A 43 -0.05 3.02 -1.22
C ALA A 43 0.55 1.94 -0.32
N LEU A 44 1.80 1.52 -0.57
CA LEU A 44 2.51 0.57 0.28
C LEU A 44 2.76 1.14 1.68
N GLY A 45 3.09 2.43 1.80
CA GLY A 45 3.25 3.11 3.08
C GLY A 45 1.93 3.18 3.87
N TYR A 46 0.82 3.42 3.18
CA TYR A 46 -0.52 3.37 3.78
C TYR A 46 -0.83 1.97 4.33
N ASP A 47 -0.63 0.93 3.53
CA ASP A 47 -0.86 -0.45 3.96
C ASP A 47 0.06 -0.87 5.12
N ALA A 48 1.32 -0.41 5.13
CA ALA A 48 2.22 -0.64 6.25
C ALA A 48 1.71 0.00 7.55
N TYR A 49 1.17 1.22 7.47
CA TYR A 49 0.53 1.87 8.60
C TYR A 49 -0.71 1.09 9.06
N MET A 50 -1.56 0.66 8.15
CA MET A 50 -2.75 -0.12 8.48
C MET A 50 -2.40 -1.48 9.09
N ALA A 51 -1.31 -2.13 8.64
CA ALA A 51 -0.82 -3.37 9.24
C ALA A 51 -0.46 -3.18 10.73
N ILE A 52 0.18 -2.06 11.07
CA ILE A 52 0.49 -1.73 12.47
C ILE A 52 -0.81 -1.51 13.28
N ILE A 53 -1.80 -0.82 12.70
CA ILE A 53 -3.10 -0.60 13.36
C ILE A 53 -3.79 -1.95 13.61
N GLU A 54 -3.82 -2.85 12.63
CA GLU A 54 -4.40 -4.18 12.80
C GLU A 54 -3.65 -5.01 13.84
N ALA A 55 -2.31 -4.95 13.86
CA ALA A 55 -1.51 -5.61 14.89
C ALA A 55 -1.85 -5.08 16.29
N LEU A 56 -1.93 -3.76 16.46
CA LEU A 56 -2.24 -3.14 17.75
C LEU A 56 -3.60 -3.55 18.31
N LYS A 57 -4.59 -3.79 17.45
CA LYS A 57 -5.92 -4.31 17.87
C LYS A 57 -5.83 -5.72 18.50
N ASN A 58 -4.81 -6.48 18.12
CA ASN A 58 -4.59 -7.86 18.55
C ASN A 58 -3.62 -7.98 19.73
N VAL A 59 -2.96 -6.89 20.15
CA VAL A 59 -2.08 -6.89 21.33
C VAL A 59 -2.92 -6.97 22.60
N SER A 60 -2.61 -7.95 23.46
CA SER A 60 -3.19 -8.09 24.79
C SER A 60 -2.18 -7.65 25.84
N GLY A 61 -2.55 -6.74 26.74
CA GLY A 61 -1.68 -6.21 27.80
C GLY A 61 -0.84 -5.01 27.34
N ASP A 62 0.40 -4.91 27.83
CA ASP A 62 1.27 -3.77 27.56
C ASP A 62 1.71 -3.76 26.09
N ILE A 63 1.67 -2.59 25.46
CA ILE A 63 2.17 -2.38 24.11
C ILE A 63 3.70 -2.26 24.15
N THR A 64 4.36 -3.35 23.78
CA THR A 64 5.83 -3.42 23.65
C THR A 64 6.20 -3.71 22.21
N GLY A 65 7.43 -3.43 21.80
CA GLY A 65 7.92 -3.77 20.47
C GLY A 65 7.81 -5.27 20.17
N GLU A 66 8.06 -6.13 21.16
CA GLU A 66 7.92 -7.58 21.05
C GLU A 66 6.44 -7.99 20.83
N ALA A 67 5.52 -7.43 21.62
CA ALA A 67 4.10 -7.72 21.49
C ALA A 67 3.54 -7.28 20.12
N VAL A 68 3.97 -6.13 19.61
CA VAL A 68 3.57 -5.65 18.28
C VAL A 68 4.17 -6.52 17.17
N ARG A 69 5.44 -6.91 17.28
CA ARG A 69 6.07 -7.84 16.32
C ARG A 69 5.32 -9.17 16.25
N ASP A 70 5.00 -9.75 17.40
CA ASP A 70 4.32 -11.04 17.47
C ASP A 70 2.88 -10.95 16.94
N ALA A 71 2.20 -9.81 17.19
CA ALA A 71 0.89 -9.54 16.63
C ALA A 71 0.94 -9.35 15.11
N LEU A 72 1.97 -8.66 14.57
CA LEU A 72 2.18 -8.49 13.12
C LEU A 72 2.30 -9.82 12.38
N ALA A 73 2.95 -10.83 12.96
CA ALA A 73 3.08 -12.15 12.36
C ALA A 73 1.72 -12.85 12.10
N SER A 74 0.67 -12.40 12.78
CA SER A 74 -0.70 -12.94 12.65
C SER A 74 -1.65 -12.00 11.88
N VAL A 75 -1.16 -10.86 11.39
CA VAL A 75 -1.99 -9.90 10.65
C VAL A 75 -2.32 -10.45 9.27
N SER A 76 -3.59 -10.35 8.89
CA SER A 76 -4.07 -10.61 7.54
C SER A 76 -5.26 -9.70 7.26
N PHE A 77 -5.17 -8.89 6.21
CA PHE A 77 -6.24 -7.99 5.78
C PHE A 77 -6.12 -7.63 4.29
N ASP A 78 -7.20 -7.12 3.71
CA ASP A 78 -7.21 -6.59 2.35
C ASP A 78 -6.83 -5.10 2.38
N GLY A 79 -5.63 -4.78 1.91
CA GLY A 79 -5.11 -3.44 1.78
C GLY A 79 -5.36 -2.84 0.39
N VAL A 80 -4.93 -1.60 0.19
CA VAL A 80 -5.03 -0.92 -1.12
C VAL A 80 -4.03 -1.44 -2.15
N THR A 81 -3.04 -2.23 -1.71
CA THR A 81 -2.07 -2.92 -2.56
C THR A 81 -2.33 -4.43 -2.65
N GLY A 82 -3.57 -4.88 -2.39
CA GLY A 82 -3.97 -6.27 -2.35
C GLY A 82 -3.93 -6.88 -0.95
N SER A 83 -4.10 -8.18 -0.86
CA SER A 83 -4.04 -8.89 0.43
C SER A 83 -2.68 -8.77 1.08
N ILE A 84 -2.68 -8.49 2.38
CA ILE A 84 -1.49 -8.30 3.21
C ILE A 84 -1.46 -9.41 4.27
N SER A 85 -0.39 -10.16 4.27
CA SER A 85 0.02 -11.09 5.35
C SER A 85 1.54 -11.16 5.38
N PHE A 86 2.10 -11.77 6.41
CA PHE A 86 3.56 -11.84 6.57
C PHE A 86 4.01 -13.29 6.68
N ASP A 87 5.18 -13.59 6.15
CA ASP A 87 5.83 -14.89 6.29
C ASP A 87 6.62 -14.99 7.60
N GLU A 88 7.29 -16.11 7.81
CA GLU A 88 8.12 -16.37 9.00
C GLU A 88 9.33 -15.46 9.15
N ASN A 89 9.76 -14.79 8.07
CA ASN A 89 10.86 -13.84 8.06
C ASN A 89 10.37 -12.38 8.28
N GLY A 90 9.05 -12.16 8.28
CA GLY A 90 8.43 -10.85 8.36
C GLY A 90 8.29 -10.15 7.02
N ASP A 91 8.51 -10.86 5.91
CA ASP A 91 8.30 -10.33 4.57
C ASP A 91 6.83 -10.40 4.19
N ALA A 92 6.33 -9.34 3.54
CA ALA A 92 4.94 -9.29 3.11
C ALA A 92 4.68 -10.24 1.93
N ASN A 93 3.69 -11.12 2.08
CA ASN A 93 3.20 -11.95 0.98
C ASN A 93 2.40 -11.07 0.01
N LYS A 94 2.74 -11.17 -1.27
CA LYS A 94 2.02 -10.51 -2.37
C LYS A 94 1.66 -11.55 -3.42
N ASP A 95 0.39 -11.61 -3.78
CA ASP A 95 -0.17 -12.58 -4.71
C ASP A 95 -0.22 -12.07 -6.15
N MET A 96 -0.35 -10.76 -6.34
CA MET A 96 -0.54 -10.16 -7.65
C MET A 96 0.40 -8.97 -7.88
N ALA A 97 0.95 -8.87 -9.08
CA ALA A 97 1.70 -7.72 -9.56
C ALA A 97 0.96 -7.02 -10.72
N TYR A 98 1.01 -5.70 -10.75
CA TYR A 98 0.52 -4.88 -11.86
C TYR A 98 1.67 -4.66 -12.85
N ILE A 99 1.50 -5.14 -14.07
CA ILE A 99 2.46 -4.95 -15.15
C ILE A 99 2.07 -3.68 -15.92
N LYS A 100 3.00 -2.77 -16.00
CA LYS A 100 2.84 -1.49 -16.72
C LYS A 100 3.91 -1.37 -17.80
N LYS A 101 3.59 -0.69 -18.89
CA LYS A 101 4.54 -0.27 -19.94
C LYS A 101 4.76 1.24 -19.88
N ALA A 102 5.94 1.70 -20.26
CA ALA A 102 6.19 3.11 -20.49
C ALA A 102 5.66 3.49 -21.88
N ALA A 103 4.81 4.50 -21.95
CA ALA A 103 4.27 5.06 -23.18
C ALA A 103 4.01 6.57 -22.99
N ASP A 104 4.43 7.38 -23.94
CA ASP A 104 4.17 8.82 -23.98
C ASP A 104 4.50 9.59 -22.69
N GLY A 105 5.58 9.18 -22.01
CA GLY A 105 6.04 9.82 -20.76
C GLY A 105 5.28 9.39 -19.49
N ALA A 106 4.39 8.41 -19.60
CA ALA A 106 3.60 7.86 -18.48
C ALA A 106 3.74 6.34 -18.40
N PHE A 107 3.24 5.76 -17.32
CA PHE A 107 3.10 4.31 -17.18
C PHE A 107 1.64 3.91 -17.40
N GLU A 108 1.40 3.09 -18.43
CA GLU A 108 0.09 2.54 -18.74
C GLU A 108 -0.04 1.11 -18.22
N PHE A 109 -1.18 0.80 -17.61
CA PHE A 109 -1.51 -0.56 -17.17
C PHE A 109 -1.60 -1.51 -18.38
N VAL A 110 -1.06 -2.71 -18.22
CA VAL A 110 -1.09 -3.77 -19.24
C VAL A 110 -1.92 -4.95 -18.75
N LYS A 111 -1.57 -5.51 -17.60
CA LYS A 111 -2.25 -6.66 -17.00
C LYS A 111 -1.85 -6.83 -15.55
N THR A 112 -2.63 -7.60 -14.80
CA THR A 112 -2.17 -8.22 -13.56
C THR A 112 -1.48 -9.56 -13.85
N GLN A 113 -0.59 -9.97 -12.97
CA GLN A 113 0.10 -11.26 -13.06
C GLN A 113 0.33 -11.78 -11.65
N SER A 114 0.04 -13.08 -11.44
CA SER A 114 0.42 -13.76 -10.20
C SER A 114 1.94 -13.74 -10.01
N VAL A 115 2.38 -13.54 -8.78
CA VAL A 115 3.80 -13.61 -8.39
C VAL A 115 4.21 -15.00 -7.92
N GLU A 116 3.26 -15.92 -7.78
CA GLU A 116 3.59 -17.33 -7.60
C GLU A 116 4.22 -17.86 -8.88
N GLY A 117 5.44 -18.33 -8.73
CA GLY A 117 6.23 -18.93 -9.82
C GLY A 117 5.75 -20.31 -10.21
#